data_01fd3c0cc7c6ca17d2615bfc32cbf730
#
_entry.id   01fd3c0cc7c6ca17d2615bfc32cbf730
#
_cell.length_a   1.000
_cell.length_b   1.000
_cell.length_c   1.000
_cell.angle_alpha   90.00
_cell.angle_beta   90.00
_cell.angle_gamma   90.00
#
_symmetry.space_group_name_H-M   'P 1'
#
loop_
_entity.id
_entity.type
_entity.pdbx_description
1 polymer ?
#
loop_
_entity_poly.entity_id
_entity_poly.type
_entity_poly.pdbx_seq_one_letter_code
_entity_poly.pdbx_strand_id
1 'polypeptide(L)'
;MDYITFYDKKGMPIAWLSDKDNETIYLFNGKPVAWISGTSVYSFSGTHLGFYENGWIYDNNGYCVYYTQKASGGPVKPVKNVNPVRSVTKVKPVKSVKSVSPVRPVKKLSWASNSENFFR
;
A
#
# COMPACT_ATOMS: atom_id res chain seq x y z
N MET A 1 -14.41 -6.85 -12.40
CA MET A 1 -14.11 -6.39 -11.05
C MET A 1 -12.64 -6.07 -10.96
N ASP A 2 -12.38 -4.92 -10.47
CA ASP A 2 -11.03 -4.41 -10.62
C ASP A 2 -10.33 -4.32 -9.27
N TYR A 3 -9.16 -4.91 -9.21
CA TYR A 3 -8.26 -4.68 -8.11
C TYR A 3 -7.71 -3.25 -8.19
N ILE A 4 -7.17 -2.75 -7.08
CA ILE A 4 -6.60 -1.40 -7.02
C ILE A 4 -5.08 -1.54 -7.06
N THR A 5 -4.44 -0.85 -7.99
CA THR A 5 -2.99 -0.88 -8.15
C THR A 5 -2.35 0.26 -7.36
N PHE A 6 -1.27 -0.06 -6.66
CA PHE A 6 -0.43 0.91 -5.96
C PHE A 6 0.81 1.19 -6.79
N TYR A 7 1.02 2.47 -7.12
CA TYR A 7 2.13 2.95 -7.95
C TYR A 7 3.11 3.72 -7.07
N ASP A 8 4.41 3.55 -7.35
CA ASP A 8 5.43 4.31 -6.62
C ASP A 8 5.64 5.71 -7.22
N LYS A 9 6.60 6.44 -6.68
CA LYS A 9 6.87 7.83 -7.12
C LYS A 9 7.40 7.93 -8.54
N LYS A 10 7.77 6.82 -9.16
CA LYS A 10 8.19 6.75 -10.56
C LYS A 10 7.06 6.28 -11.48
N GLY A 11 5.89 6.00 -10.93
CA GLY A 11 4.76 5.48 -11.68
C GLY A 11 4.80 3.99 -11.91
N MET A 12 5.71 3.28 -11.25
CA MET A 12 5.82 1.83 -11.39
C MET A 12 4.76 1.14 -10.55
N PRO A 13 4.01 0.19 -11.12
CA PRO A 13 3.06 -0.61 -10.33
C PRO A 13 3.84 -1.57 -9.44
N ILE A 14 3.63 -1.46 -8.14
CA ILE A 14 4.38 -2.21 -7.14
C ILE A 14 3.54 -3.32 -6.53
N ALA A 15 2.28 -3.03 -6.23
CA ALA A 15 1.41 -3.94 -5.50
C ALA A 15 -0.03 -3.66 -5.87
N TRP A 16 -0.92 -4.53 -5.39
CA TRP A 16 -2.34 -4.33 -5.66
C TRP A 16 -3.19 -4.83 -4.49
N LEU A 17 -4.31 -4.14 -4.28
CA LEU A 17 -5.28 -4.49 -3.26
C LEU A 17 -6.29 -5.45 -3.86
N SER A 18 -6.50 -6.59 -3.20
CA SER A 18 -7.42 -7.60 -3.68
C SER A 18 -8.87 -7.10 -3.64
N ASP A 19 -9.59 -7.32 -4.72
CA ASP A 19 -11.03 -7.02 -4.79
C ASP A 19 -11.88 -8.14 -4.18
N LYS A 20 -11.25 -9.25 -3.79
CA LYS A 20 -11.98 -10.37 -3.18
C LYS A 20 -12.30 -10.12 -1.71
N ASP A 21 -11.36 -9.53 -0.97
CA ASP A 21 -11.56 -9.25 0.44
C ASP A 21 -11.43 -7.76 0.78
N ASN A 22 -10.95 -6.94 -0.17
CA ASN A 22 -10.72 -5.52 0.00
C ASN A 22 -9.76 -5.20 1.14
N GLU A 23 -8.90 -6.13 1.49
CA GLU A 23 -7.95 -5.90 2.59
C GLU A 23 -6.54 -6.43 2.30
N THR A 24 -6.39 -7.49 1.52
CA THR A 24 -5.07 -8.09 1.29
C THR A 24 -4.34 -7.38 0.16
N ILE A 25 -3.08 -7.02 0.42
CA ILE A 25 -2.20 -6.41 -0.57
C ILE A 25 -1.19 -7.44 -1.02
N TYR A 26 -1.11 -7.63 -2.33
CA TYR A 26 -0.21 -8.58 -2.98
C TYR A 26 0.79 -7.84 -3.85
N LEU A 27 2.00 -8.37 -3.94
CA LEU A 27 2.93 -7.99 -5.01
C LEU A 27 2.49 -8.66 -6.32
N PHE A 28 3.00 -8.18 -7.45
CA PHE A 28 2.62 -8.76 -8.75
C PHE A 28 3.15 -10.18 -8.95
N ASN A 29 4.13 -10.61 -8.14
CA ASN A 29 4.57 -12.01 -8.14
C ASN A 29 3.64 -12.93 -7.33
N GLY A 30 2.56 -12.39 -6.78
CA GLY A 30 1.58 -13.16 -6.04
C GLY A 30 1.83 -13.23 -4.54
N LYS A 31 2.91 -12.64 -4.04
CA LYS A 31 3.23 -12.69 -2.61
C LYS A 31 2.33 -11.75 -1.84
N PRO A 32 1.60 -12.24 -0.82
CA PRO A 32 0.86 -11.35 0.09
C PRO A 32 1.85 -10.66 1.02
N VAL A 33 1.76 -9.33 1.15
CA VAL A 33 2.74 -8.55 1.91
C VAL A 33 2.12 -7.72 3.02
N ALA A 34 0.82 -7.43 2.94
CA ALA A 34 0.19 -6.56 3.92
C ALA A 34 -1.32 -6.72 3.87
N TRP A 35 -2.00 -6.14 4.85
CA TRP A 35 -3.45 -6.10 4.86
C TRP A 35 -3.91 -4.81 5.51
N ILE A 36 -5.13 -4.42 5.18
CA ILE A 36 -5.71 -3.15 5.63
C ILE A 36 -6.74 -3.42 6.70
N SER A 37 -6.65 -2.68 7.81
CA SER A 37 -7.65 -2.70 8.88
C SER A 37 -8.07 -1.26 9.11
N GLY A 38 -9.29 -0.93 8.73
CA GLY A 38 -9.74 0.45 8.73
C GLY A 38 -8.89 1.28 7.77
N THR A 39 -8.20 2.27 8.27
CA THR A 39 -7.25 3.06 7.47
C THR A 39 -5.80 2.67 7.72
N SER A 40 -5.56 1.66 8.56
CA SER A 40 -4.20 1.21 8.89
C SER A 40 -3.75 0.10 7.97
N VAL A 41 -2.48 0.09 7.64
CA VAL A 41 -1.83 -0.95 6.84
C VAL A 41 -0.88 -1.71 7.74
N TYR A 42 -1.05 -3.03 7.81
CA TYR A 42 -0.24 -3.90 8.65
C TYR A 42 0.47 -4.94 7.81
N SER A 43 1.68 -5.30 8.22
CA SER A 43 2.31 -6.52 7.73
C SER A 43 1.66 -7.74 8.37
N PHE A 44 1.90 -8.94 7.82
CA PHE A 44 1.37 -10.15 8.43
C PHE A 44 2.04 -10.48 9.76
N SER A 45 3.19 -9.88 10.05
CA SER A 45 3.82 -9.99 11.37
C SER A 45 3.19 -9.09 12.42
N GLY A 46 2.22 -8.26 12.04
CA GLY A 46 1.50 -7.38 12.95
C GLY A 46 2.09 -5.97 13.06
N THR A 47 3.14 -5.67 12.30
CA THR A 47 3.77 -4.36 12.33
C THR A 47 2.91 -3.34 11.59
N HIS A 48 2.68 -2.18 12.19
CA HIS A 48 1.96 -1.09 11.55
C HIS A 48 2.88 -0.41 10.55
N LEU A 49 2.53 -0.48 9.27
CA LEU A 49 3.36 0.05 8.19
C LEU A 49 3.01 1.49 7.83
N GLY A 50 1.74 1.83 7.87
CA GLY A 50 1.29 3.14 7.46
C GLY A 50 -0.21 3.22 7.38
N PHE A 51 -0.71 4.17 6.57
CA PHE A 51 -2.14 4.46 6.44
C PHE A 51 -2.56 4.47 4.97
N TYR A 52 -3.75 3.96 4.71
CA TYR A 52 -4.35 4.02 3.38
C TYR A 52 -5.57 4.92 3.44
N GLU A 53 -5.51 6.04 2.75
CA GLU A 53 -6.55 7.06 2.84
C GLU A 53 -6.53 7.93 1.58
N ASN A 54 -7.69 8.32 1.07
CA ASN A 54 -7.83 9.19 -0.10
C ASN A 54 -7.09 8.68 -1.34
N GLY A 55 -6.95 7.35 -1.45
CA GLY A 55 -6.25 6.75 -2.57
C GLY A 55 -4.73 6.75 -2.45
N TRP A 56 -4.20 7.18 -1.32
CA TRP A 56 -2.76 7.19 -1.03
C TRP A 56 -2.42 6.19 0.06
N ILE A 57 -1.21 5.63 -0.02
CA ILE A 57 -0.59 5.01 1.14
C ILE A 57 0.45 5.97 1.67
N TYR A 58 0.34 6.28 2.96
CA TYR A 58 1.26 7.13 3.72
C TYR A 58 2.08 6.25 4.66
N ASP A 59 3.33 6.63 4.90
CA ASP A 59 4.09 5.99 5.97
C ASP A 59 3.66 6.53 7.34
N ASN A 60 4.28 6.04 8.41
CA ASN A 60 3.92 6.45 9.76
C ASN A 60 4.32 7.89 10.10
N ASN A 61 5.07 8.53 9.23
CA ASN A 61 5.43 9.94 9.36
C ASN A 61 4.59 10.85 8.48
N GLY A 62 3.66 10.29 7.72
CA GLY A 62 2.76 11.05 6.87
C GLY A 62 3.25 11.32 5.46
N TYR A 63 4.43 10.80 5.10
CA TYR A 63 4.93 10.93 3.72
C TYR A 63 4.21 9.97 2.79
N CYS A 64 4.02 10.39 1.55
CA CYS A 64 3.36 9.58 0.52
C CYS A 64 4.31 8.49 0.03
N VAL A 65 3.84 7.25 0.03
CA VAL A 65 4.61 6.09 -0.41
C VAL A 65 4.14 5.60 -1.76
N TYR A 66 2.83 5.36 -1.88
CA TYR A 66 2.21 4.88 -3.11
C TYR A 66 0.93 5.65 -3.39
N TYR A 67 0.57 5.74 -4.66
CA TYR A 67 -0.71 6.31 -5.05
C TYR A 67 -1.50 5.31 -5.86
N THR A 68 -2.81 5.53 -5.92
CA THR A 68 -3.72 4.74 -6.74
C THR A 68 -4.36 5.66 -7.76
N GLN A 69 -5.13 5.07 -8.66
CA GLN A 69 -5.89 5.83 -9.64
C GLN A 69 -6.85 6.82 -8.97
N LYS A 70 -7.28 6.53 -7.75
CA LYS A 70 -8.23 7.36 -7.00
C LYS A 70 -7.56 8.39 -6.10
N ALA A 71 -6.22 8.47 -6.12
CA ALA A 71 -5.50 9.36 -5.22
C ALA A 71 -5.87 10.82 -5.48
N SER A 72 -6.15 11.55 -4.41
CA SER A 72 -6.48 12.98 -4.48
C SER A 72 -5.56 13.75 -3.53
N GLY A 73 -5.19 14.97 -3.93
CA GLY A 73 -4.23 15.76 -3.19
C GLY A 73 -2.82 15.19 -3.29
N GLY A 74 -1.95 15.60 -2.37
CA GLY A 74 -0.60 15.08 -2.30
C GLY A 74 0.34 15.63 -3.36
N PRO A 75 1.51 15.00 -3.53
CA PRO A 75 2.49 15.44 -4.52
C PRO A 75 2.03 15.16 -5.94
N VAL A 76 2.71 15.75 -6.90
CA VAL A 76 2.44 15.49 -8.32
C VAL A 76 2.65 14.01 -8.59
N LYS A 77 1.66 13.39 -9.23
CA LYS A 77 1.70 11.97 -9.56
C LYS A 77 2.32 11.80 -10.95
N PRO A 78 3.30 10.91 -11.11
CA PRO A 78 3.86 10.63 -12.42
C PRO A 78 2.86 9.85 -13.28
N VAL A 79 3.18 9.75 -14.57
CA VAL A 79 2.41 8.92 -15.49
C VAL A 79 2.54 7.46 -15.05
N LYS A 80 1.40 6.77 -14.97
CA LYS A 80 1.37 5.37 -14.57
C LYS A 80 1.88 4.46 -15.69
N ASN A 81 2.75 3.53 -15.33
CA ASN A 81 3.17 2.49 -16.26
C ASN A 81 2.11 1.40 -16.34
N VAL A 82 2.17 0.62 -17.41
CA VAL A 82 1.24 -0.49 -17.61
C VAL A 82 1.48 -1.55 -16.55
N ASN A 83 0.38 -2.08 -15.98
CA ASN A 83 0.47 -3.14 -14.98
C ASN A 83 1.07 -4.40 -15.60
N PRO A 84 1.97 -5.08 -14.90
CA PRO A 84 2.40 -6.42 -15.31
C PRO A 84 1.27 -7.42 -15.13
N VAL A 85 1.41 -8.58 -15.73
CA VAL A 85 0.49 -9.70 -15.49
C VAL A 85 0.66 -10.14 -14.05
N ARG A 86 -0.47 -10.27 -13.34
CA ARG A 86 -0.43 -10.73 -11.96
C ARG A 86 -0.20 -12.24 -11.91
N SER A 87 0.73 -12.66 -11.07
CA SER A 87 0.92 -14.08 -10.79
C SER A 87 -0.23 -14.59 -9.91
N VAL A 88 -0.43 -15.88 -9.92
CA VAL A 88 -1.39 -16.55 -9.01
C VAL A 88 -1.01 -16.17 -7.58
N THR A 89 -2.00 -15.78 -6.79
CA THR A 89 -1.75 -15.38 -5.40
C THR A 89 -1.36 -16.58 -4.56
N LYS A 90 -0.39 -16.38 -3.69
CA LYS A 90 0.06 -17.39 -2.73
C LYS A 90 -0.84 -17.37 -1.52
N VAL A 91 -0.79 -18.45 -0.74
CA VAL A 91 -1.56 -18.57 0.48
C VAL A 91 -1.14 -17.46 1.45
N LYS A 92 -2.14 -16.80 2.03
CA LYS A 92 -1.88 -15.73 3.00
C LYS A 92 -1.34 -16.33 4.30
N PRO A 93 -0.32 -15.70 4.90
CA PRO A 93 0.12 -16.09 6.24
C PRO A 93 -0.99 -15.82 7.27
N VAL A 94 -0.90 -16.49 8.40
CA VAL A 94 -1.77 -16.18 9.53
C VAL A 94 -1.39 -14.77 10.02
N LYS A 95 -2.40 -13.93 10.22
CA LYS A 95 -2.16 -12.57 10.71
C LYS A 95 -1.74 -12.63 12.18
N SER A 96 -0.63 -11.99 12.49
CA SER A 96 -0.20 -11.83 13.87
C SER A 96 -1.01 -10.73 14.54
N VAL A 97 -0.96 -10.69 15.86
CA VAL A 97 -1.63 -9.65 16.63
C VAL A 97 -1.11 -8.29 16.18
N LYS A 98 -2.03 -7.38 15.89
CA LYS A 98 -1.68 -6.04 15.40
C LYS A 98 -0.97 -5.25 16.50
N SER A 99 0.08 -4.55 16.13
CA SER A 99 0.67 -3.56 17.02
C SER A 99 -0.33 -2.40 17.21
N VAL A 100 -0.13 -1.63 18.28
CA VAL A 100 -0.94 -0.44 18.49
C VAL A 100 -0.71 0.52 17.34
N SER A 101 -1.81 1.01 16.75
CA SER A 101 -1.71 1.99 15.68
C SER A 101 -1.12 3.28 16.23
N PRO A 102 -0.09 3.85 15.60
CA PRO A 102 0.46 5.11 16.07
C PRO A 102 -0.53 6.25 15.89
N VAL A 103 -0.26 7.36 16.55
CA VAL A 103 -1.04 8.57 16.34
C VAL A 103 -0.94 8.95 14.87
N ARG A 104 -2.09 9.27 14.28
CA ARG A 104 -2.13 9.61 12.85
C ARG A 104 -1.32 10.89 12.62
N PRO A 105 -0.32 10.85 11.74
CA PRO A 105 0.50 12.03 11.47
C PRO A 105 -0.24 13.03 10.58
N VAL A 106 0.26 14.24 10.55
CA VAL A 106 -0.17 15.21 9.54
C VAL A 106 0.32 14.72 8.18
N LYS A 107 -0.58 14.68 7.21
CA LYS A 107 -0.24 14.24 5.85
C LYS A 107 0.66 15.29 5.21
N LYS A 108 1.74 14.85 4.62
CA LYS A 108 2.68 15.72 3.93
C LYS A 108 2.45 15.68 2.44
N LEU A 109 2.80 16.77 1.76
CA LEU A 109 2.69 16.85 0.30
C LEU A 109 3.99 16.41 -0.36
N SER A 110 4.67 15.46 0.24
CA SER A 110 5.98 15.00 -0.19
C SER A 110 6.03 13.49 -0.24
N TRP A 111 6.83 12.98 -1.17
CA TRP A 111 7.11 11.55 -1.26
C TRP A 111 8.06 11.11 -0.14
N ALA A 112 7.88 9.88 0.33
CA ALA A 112 8.84 9.26 1.23
C ALA A 112 10.18 9.12 0.50
N SER A 113 11.27 9.31 1.22
CA SER A 113 12.61 9.21 0.63
C SER A 113 12.96 7.77 0.24
N ASN A 114 12.41 6.79 0.95
CA ASN A 114 12.71 5.37 0.70
C ASN A 114 11.44 4.54 0.84
N SER A 115 10.79 4.26 -0.29
CA SER A 115 9.59 3.45 -0.33
C SER A 115 9.89 1.97 -0.65
N GLU A 116 11.12 1.64 -1.01
CA GLU A 116 11.44 0.30 -1.49
C GLU A 116 11.25 -0.78 -0.43
N ASN A 117 11.40 -0.41 0.84
CA ASN A 117 11.30 -1.35 1.95
C ASN A 117 9.98 -1.24 2.71
N PHE A 118 8.98 -0.59 2.11
CA PHE A 118 7.73 -0.31 2.83
C PHE A 118 7.05 -1.59 3.33
N PHE A 119 7.03 -2.62 2.50
CA PHE A 119 6.35 -3.86 2.82
C PHE A 119 7.23 -4.88 3.58
N ARG A 120 8.29 -4.47 4.13
CA ARG A 120 9.19 -5.39 4.86
C ARG A 120 9.00 -5.38 6.35
#